data_233e02125133bd69d71a57c92a4e5532
#
_entry.id   233e02125133bd69d71a57c92a4e5532
#
_cell.length_a   1.000
_cell.length_b   1.000
_cell.length_c   1.000
_cell.angle_alpha   90.00
_cell.angle_beta   90.00
_cell.angle_gamma   90.00
#
_symmetry.space_group_name_H-M   'P 1'
#
loop_
_entity.id
_entity.type
_entity.pdbx_description
1 polymer ?
#
loop_
_entity_poly.entity_id
_entity_poly.type
_entity_poly.pdbx_seq_one_letter_code
_entity_poly.pdbx_strand_id
1 'polypeptide(L)'
;MAVIAGDFARVTKRFAHVWEGVTWHALAVNVLLRLLIVAFTVDALINAADDRFAGKALGPRNVGILLGLSMLFPLLQAVRGQWKRYPMWFDNLYLSIFALDMAGNSLNLYNSIEWWDHVPHFHGPGALAVVMMAAFGMRAIAAAGLITILHTALETQEYYGDVFLHTHNVRGVADTVNDELYALLGVIVYVFIFTRSLYLRRRRAPRRYARSRSG
;
A
#
# COMPACT_ATOMS: atom_id res chain seq x y z
N MET A 1 -25.89 -4.69 13.14
CA MET A 1 -25.20 -3.53 12.58
C MET A 1 -24.57 -2.59 13.62
N ALA A 2 -25.23 -2.25 14.72
CA ALA A 2 -24.70 -1.34 15.76
C ALA A 2 -23.43 -1.85 16.47
N VAL A 3 -23.26 -3.16 16.67
CA VAL A 3 -22.08 -3.75 17.35
C VAL A 3 -20.82 -3.60 16.47
N ILE A 4 -20.94 -3.77 15.17
CA ILE A 4 -19.82 -3.65 14.22
C ILE A 4 -19.35 -2.17 14.13
N ALA A 5 -20.27 -1.22 14.16
CA ALA A 5 -19.95 0.21 14.13
C ALA A 5 -19.23 0.68 15.43
N GLY A 6 -19.61 0.11 16.57
CA GLY A 6 -18.99 0.43 17.87
C GLY A 6 -17.56 -0.10 18.00
N ASP A 7 -17.25 -1.26 17.43
CA ASP A 7 -15.91 -1.82 17.42
C ASP A 7 -15.00 -1.10 16.40
N PHE A 8 -15.54 -0.72 15.26
CA PHE A 8 -14.84 0.09 14.27
C PHE A 8 -14.42 1.45 14.82
N ALA A 9 -15.32 2.16 15.51
CA ALA A 9 -15.03 3.45 16.16
C ALA A 9 -13.98 3.33 17.29
N ARG A 10 -13.98 2.22 18.03
CA ARG A 10 -12.98 1.95 19.08
C ARG A 10 -11.59 1.65 18.52
N VAL A 11 -11.53 0.88 17.44
CA VAL A 11 -10.26 0.56 16.77
C VAL A 11 -9.67 1.81 16.13
N THR A 12 -10.45 2.59 15.40
CA THR A 12 -9.98 3.84 14.77
C THR A 12 -9.52 4.88 15.81
N LYS A 13 -10.21 5.04 16.95
CA LYS A 13 -9.74 5.90 18.05
C LYS A 13 -8.41 5.43 18.67
N ARG A 14 -8.19 4.12 18.80
CA ARG A 14 -6.93 3.57 19.33
C ARG A 14 -5.74 3.80 18.41
N PHE A 15 -5.96 3.77 17.09
CA PHE A 15 -4.91 4.02 16.10
C PHE A 15 -4.60 5.52 15.94
N ALA A 16 -5.57 6.42 16.12
CA ALA A 16 -5.38 7.86 16.02
C ALA A 16 -4.35 8.40 17.04
N HIS A 17 -4.28 7.82 18.25
CA HIS A 17 -3.31 8.24 19.27
C HIS A 17 -1.86 7.78 19.02
N VAL A 18 -1.63 6.86 18.07
CA VAL A 18 -0.28 6.34 17.77
C VAL A 18 0.51 7.29 16.88
N TRP A 19 -0.18 8.19 16.15
CA TRP A 19 0.39 9.00 15.09
C TRP A 19 -0.03 10.47 15.19
N GLU A 20 -0.21 11.00 16.41
CA GLU A 20 -0.47 12.42 16.62
C GLU A 20 0.72 13.26 16.15
N GLY A 21 0.51 13.97 15.06
CA GLY A 21 1.43 14.95 14.52
C GLY A 21 2.10 14.55 13.19
N VAL A 22 1.95 15.41 12.21
CA VAL A 22 2.70 15.35 10.96
C VAL A 22 4.12 15.83 11.26
N THR A 23 5.08 14.89 11.31
CA THR A 23 6.49 15.29 11.40
C THR A 23 6.96 15.80 10.05
N TRP A 24 7.90 16.75 10.04
CA TRP A 24 8.46 17.28 8.81
C TRP A 24 9.11 16.19 7.94
N HIS A 25 9.71 15.16 8.55
CA HIS A 25 10.27 14.01 7.84
C HIS A 25 9.19 13.21 7.10
N ALA A 26 8.06 12.96 7.77
CA ALA A 26 6.95 12.25 7.13
C ALA A 26 6.37 13.06 5.96
N LEU A 27 6.28 14.38 6.10
CA LEU A 27 5.84 15.27 5.04
C LEU A 27 6.85 15.27 3.87
N ALA A 28 8.14 15.37 4.15
CA ALA A 28 9.18 15.34 3.11
C ALA A 28 9.14 14.03 2.30
N VAL A 29 8.99 12.89 2.98
CA VAL A 29 8.81 11.59 2.32
C VAL A 29 7.54 11.56 1.47
N ASN A 30 6.42 12.11 1.97
CA ASN A 30 5.16 12.18 1.22
C ASN A 30 5.30 13.00 -0.07
N VAL A 31 5.89 14.18 0.05
CA VAL A 31 6.15 15.05 -1.11
C VAL A 31 7.07 14.36 -2.12
N LEU A 32 8.15 13.73 -1.65
CA LEU A 32 9.07 12.99 -2.52
C LEU A 32 8.35 11.86 -3.27
N LEU A 33 7.56 11.04 -2.58
CA LEU A 33 6.82 9.96 -3.22
C LEU A 33 5.83 10.46 -4.28
N ARG A 34 5.13 11.57 -4.01
CA ARG A 34 4.23 12.18 -4.99
C ARG A 34 4.98 12.75 -6.20
N LEU A 35 6.12 13.39 -5.97
CA LEU A 35 6.98 13.88 -7.06
C LEU A 35 7.52 12.74 -7.91
N LEU A 36 7.91 11.61 -7.31
CA LEU A 36 8.33 10.41 -8.04
C LEU A 36 7.18 9.83 -8.88
N ILE A 37 5.97 9.72 -8.32
CA ILE A 37 4.79 9.25 -9.07
C ILE A 37 4.51 10.17 -10.26
N VAL A 38 4.58 11.50 -10.09
CA VAL A 38 4.44 12.46 -11.20
C VAL A 38 5.55 12.25 -12.23
N ALA A 39 6.82 12.20 -11.81
CA ALA A 39 7.96 12.06 -12.72
C ALA A 39 7.89 10.77 -13.53
N PHE A 40 7.58 9.63 -12.89
CA PHE A 40 7.43 8.35 -13.59
C PHE A 40 6.19 8.29 -14.49
N THR A 41 5.11 9.00 -14.14
CA THR A 41 3.95 9.14 -15.03
C THR A 41 4.33 9.92 -16.28
N VAL A 42 5.04 11.03 -16.12
CA VAL A 42 5.52 11.85 -17.25
C VAL A 42 6.50 11.06 -18.13
N ASP A 43 7.44 10.32 -17.53
CA ASP A 43 8.38 9.46 -18.24
C ASP A 43 7.64 8.43 -19.11
N ALA A 44 6.65 7.71 -18.53
CA ALA A 44 5.87 6.72 -19.25
C ALA A 44 5.00 7.31 -20.40
N LEU A 45 4.55 8.56 -20.26
CA LEU A 45 3.77 9.25 -21.30
C LEU A 45 4.65 9.75 -22.45
N ILE A 46 5.82 10.32 -22.13
CA ILE A 46 6.74 10.88 -23.14
C ILE A 46 7.46 9.77 -23.90
N ASN A 47 7.82 8.70 -23.20
CA ASN A 47 8.63 7.61 -23.75
C ASN A 47 7.81 6.32 -23.98
N ALA A 48 6.51 6.45 -24.30
CA ALA A 48 5.60 5.30 -24.40
C ALA A 48 6.04 4.21 -25.41
N ALA A 49 6.85 4.57 -26.41
CA ALA A 49 7.42 3.66 -27.41
C ALA A 49 8.74 2.99 -26.97
N ASP A 50 9.30 3.38 -25.82
CA ASP A 50 10.52 2.76 -25.27
C ASP A 50 10.21 1.31 -24.81
N ASP A 51 11.16 0.39 -25.01
CA ASP A 51 11.04 -1.02 -24.63
C ASP A 51 10.69 -1.24 -23.15
N ARG A 52 11.02 -0.26 -22.28
CA ARG A 52 10.63 -0.27 -20.85
C ARG A 52 9.11 -0.25 -20.66
N PHE A 53 8.38 0.39 -21.59
CA PHE A 53 6.94 0.67 -21.48
C PHE A 53 6.10 -0.01 -22.54
N ALA A 54 6.72 -0.42 -23.66
CA ALA A 54 6.02 -1.01 -24.79
C ALA A 54 5.22 -2.27 -24.38
N GLY A 55 3.98 -2.35 -24.82
CA GLY A 55 3.10 -3.50 -24.57
C GLY A 55 2.52 -3.60 -23.15
N LYS A 56 2.83 -2.65 -22.23
CA LYS A 56 2.39 -2.72 -20.82
C LYS A 56 1.26 -1.74 -20.46
N ALA A 57 0.79 -0.91 -21.38
CA ALA A 57 -0.23 0.14 -21.17
C ALA A 57 0.07 1.07 -19.95
N LEU A 58 1.35 1.31 -19.67
CA LEU A 58 1.78 1.99 -18.44
C LEU A 58 1.39 3.47 -18.39
N GLY A 59 1.31 4.19 -19.52
CA GLY A 59 0.90 5.60 -19.54
C GLY A 59 -0.48 5.80 -18.95
N PRO A 60 -1.55 5.19 -19.49
CA PRO A 60 -2.91 5.28 -18.93
C PRO A 60 -2.99 4.75 -17.49
N ARG A 61 -2.31 3.64 -17.16
CA ARG A 61 -2.26 3.09 -15.79
C ARG A 61 -1.68 4.11 -14.81
N ASN A 62 -0.54 4.70 -15.12
CA ASN A 62 0.13 5.66 -14.24
C ASN A 62 -0.68 6.96 -14.07
N VAL A 63 -1.39 7.42 -15.11
CA VAL A 63 -2.35 8.54 -14.99
C VAL A 63 -3.47 8.19 -14.03
N GLY A 64 -4.04 6.98 -14.11
CA GLY A 64 -5.04 6.48 -13.16
C GLY A 64 -4.53 6.43 -11.72
N ILE A 65 -3.28 5.98 -11.52
CA ILE A 65 -2.61 6.00 -10.21
C ILE A 65 -2.44 7.44 -9.72
N LEU A 66 -1.92 8.35 -10.56
CA LEU A 66 -1.65 9.74 -10.18
C LEU A 66 -2.93 10.49 -9.81
N LEU A 67 -3.97 10.45 -10.65
CA LEU A 67 -5.19 11.22 -10.47
C LEU A 67 -6.22 10.58 -9.52
N GLY A 68 -6.19 9.26 -9.39
CA GLY A 68 -7.13 8.48 -8.59
C GLY A 68 -6.51 7.93 -7.33
N LEU A 69 -5.73 6.86 -7.46
CA LEU A 69 -5.26 6.09 -6.30
C LEU A 69 -4.37 6.91 -5.37
N SER A 70 -3.45 7.73 -5.88
CA SER A 70 -2.58 8.55 -5.03
C SER A 70 -3.35 9.59 -4.20
N MET A 71 -4.59 9.92 -4.58
CA MET A 71 -5.45 10.86 -3.87
C MET A 71 -6.32 10.20 -2.79
N LEU A 72 -6.24 8.87 -2.61
CA LEU A 72 -7.10 8.14 -1.68
C LEU A 72 -7.10 8.74 -0.27
N PHE A 73 -5.91 8.91 0.33
CA PHE A 73 -5.81 9.45 1.70
C PHE A 73 -6.24 10.91 1.81
N PRO A 74 -5.82 11.84 0.93
CA PRO A 74 -6.35 13.20 0.90
C PRO A 74 -7.88 13.24 0.80
N LEU A 75 -8.47 12.46 -0.10
CA LEU A 75 -9.93 12.41 -0.29
C LEU A 75 -10.63 11.84 0.94
N LEU A 76 -10.13 10.76 1.54
CA LEU A 76 -10.68 10.20 2.77
C LEU A 76 -10.65 11.21 3.92
N GLN A 77 -9.58 12.00 4.05
CA GLN A 77 -9.48 13.02 5.08
C GLN A 77 -10.39 14.22 4.79
N ALA A 78 -10.56 14.60 3.52
CA ALA A 78 -11.51 15.62 3.11
C ALA A 78 -12.93 15.21 3.48
N VAL A 79 -13.35 13.99 3.14
CA VAL A 79 -14.69 13.47 3.47
C VAL A 79 -14.91 13.35 4.98
N ARG A 80 -13.87 12.98 5.73
CA ARG A 80 -13.96 12.84 7.20
C ARG A 80 -13.81 14.15 7.96
N GLY A 81 -13.40 15.24 7.32
CA GLY A 81 -13.10 16.53 7.96
C GLY A 81 -11.97 16.47 8.99
N GLN A 82 -11.03 15.54 8.85
CA GLN A 82 -10.02 15.21 9.88
C GLN A 82 -8.58 15.58 9.49
N TRP A 83 -8.39 16.70 8.80
CA TRP A 83 -7.07 17.14 8.33
C TRP A 83 -6.00 17.26 9.41
N LYS A 84 -6.38 17.65 10.64
CA LYS A 84 -5.45 17.75 11.78
C LYS A 84 -4.88 16.42 12.25
N ARG A 85 -5.45 15.30 11.80
CA ARG A 85 -5.05 13.92 12.15
C ARG A 85 -4.68 13.14 10.90
N TYR A 86 -4.04 13.80 9.93
CA TYR A 86 -3.66 13.15 8.69
C TYR A 86 -2.69 12.00 8.95
N PRO A 87 -2.99 10.76 8.54
CA PRO A 87 -2.19 9.59 8.82
C PRO A 87 -1.01 9.48 7.86
N MET A 88 -0.10 10.46 7.89
CA MET A 88 0.96 10.68 6.92
C MET A 88 1.84 9.45 6.67
N TRP A 89 2.19 8.68 7.71
CA TRP A 89 3.01 7.48 7.54
C TRP A 89 2.27 6.35 6.81
N PHE A 90 0.96 6.23 6.99
CA PHE A 90 0.16 5.25 6.25
C PHE A 90 -0.08 5.69 4.80
N ASP A 91 -0.24 7.00 4.57
CA ASP A 91 -0.26 7.54 3.21
C ASP A 91 1.09 7.31 2.52
N ASN A 92 2.23 7.54 3.21
CA ASN A 92 3.55 7.25 2.68
C ASN A 92 3.73 5.76 2.36
N LEU A 93 3.31 4.88 3.26
CA LEU A 93 3.36 3.44 3.04
C LEU A 93 2.50 3.02 1.83
N TYR A 94 1.33 3.63 1.67
CA TYR A 94 0.46 3.41 0.53
C TYR A 94 1.05 3.93 -0.78
N LEU A 95 1.57 5.16 -0.80
CA LEU A 95 2.20 5.76 -1.98
C LEU A 95 3.47 5.02 -2.41
N SER A 96 4.22 4.45 -1.46
CA SER A 96 5.43 3.70 -1.78
C SER A 96 5.17 2.44 -2.62
N ILE A 97 3.96 1.87 -2.56
CA ILE A 97 3.55 0.75 -3.42
C ILE A 97 3.65 1.16 -4.90
N PHE A 98 3.03 2.28 -5.24
CA PHE A 98 3.02 2.77 -6.62
C PHE A 98 4.38 3.31 -7.05
N ALA A 99 5.04 4.08 -6.19
CA ALA A 99 6.35 4.65 -6.50
C ALA A 99 7.39 3.56 -6.77
N LEU A 100 7.35 2.43 -6.04
CA LEU A 100 8.28 1.31 -6.21
C LEU A 100 8.04 0.56 -7.52
N ASP A 101 6.78 0.24 -7.85
CA ASP A 101 6.41 -0.40 -9.09
C ASP A 101 6.74 0.49 -10.31
N MET A 102 6.35 1.77 -10.26
CA MET A 102 6.66 2.72 -11.33
C MET A 102 8.16 2.93 -11.51
N ALA A 103 8.94 2.94 -10.42
CA ALA A 103 10.40 2.98 -10.49
C ALA A 103 10.97 1.75 -11.22
N GLY A 104 10.40 0.57 -10.98
CA GLY A 104 10.77 -0.67 -11.65
C GLY A 104 10.72 -0.55 -13.17
N ASN A 105 9.67 0.06 -13.70
CA ASN A 105 9.53 0.31 -15.13
C ASN A 105 10.41 1.49 -15.60
N SER A 106 10.30 2.67 -14.98
CA SER A 106 11.02 3.87 -15.43
C SER A 106 12.53 3.74 -15.36
N LEU A 107 13.06 3.04 -14.35
CA LEU A 107 14.50 2.78 -14.22
C LEU A 107 14.94 1.47 -14.91
N ASN A 108 14.05 0.84 -15.64
CA ASN A 108 14.29 -0.42 -16.36
C ASN A 108 14.72 -1.59 -15.44
N LEU A 109 14.32 -1.58 -14.16
CA LEU A 109 14.76 -2.58 -13.18
C LEU A 109 14.14 -3.96 -13.47
N TYR A 110 12.90 -3.99 -13.97
CA TYR A 110 12.22 -5.23 -14.37
C TYR A 110 12.95 -6.01 -15.48
N ASN A 111 13.70 -5.32 -16.35
CA ASN A 111 14.44 -5.96 -17.42
C ASN A 111 15.93 -6.15 -17.10
N SER A 112 16.49 -5.36 -16.16
CA SER A 112 17.92 -5.37 -15.83
C SER A 112 18.26 -6.17 -14.57
N ILE A 113 17.29 -6.42 -13.69
CA ILE A 113 17.48 -7.12 -12.41
C ILE A 113 16.47 -8.26 -12.33
N GLU A 114 16.93 -9.49 -12.49
CA GLU A 114 16.08 -10.70 -12.58
C GLU A 114 15.12 -10.85 -11.37
N TRP A 115 15.57 -10.53 -10.17
CA TRP A 115 14.78 -10.68 -8.94
C TRP A 115 13.94 -9.42 -8.57
N TRP A 116 14.02 -8.34 -9.37
CA TRP A 116 13.35 -7.08 -9.02
C TRP A 116 11.83 -7.25 -8.86
N ASP A 117 11.23 -8.07 -9.67
CA ASP A 117 9.79 -8.31 -9.69
C ASP A 117 9.26 -8.78 -8.32
N HIS A 118 10.03 -9.59 -7.63
CA HIS A 118 9.68 -10.05 -6.29
C HIS A 118 9.55 -8.92 -5.26
N VAL A 119 10.19 -7.76 -5.49
CA VAL A 119 10.18 -6.64 -4.53
C VAL A 119 8.82 -5.95 -4.48
N PRO A 120 8.21 -5.48 -5.58
CA PRO A 120 6.88 -4.90 -5.54
C PRO A 120 5.80 -5.92 -5.15
N HIS A 121 5.91 -7.19 -5.56
CA HIS A 121 4.98 -8.25 -5.15
C HIS A 121 5.05 -8.56 -3.66
N PHE A 122 6.22 -8.49 -3.03
CA PHE A 122 6.37 -8.59 -1.58
C PHE A 122 5.86 -7.33 -0.85
N HIS A 123 6.29 -6.15 -1.31
CA HIS A 123 6.01 -4.89 -0.63
C HIS A 123 4.56 -4.45 -0.79
N GLY A 124 4.02 -4.49 -2.00
CA GLY A 124 2.68 -3.96 -2.32
C GLY A 124 1.56 -4.59 -1.48
N PRO A 125 1.34 -5.90 -1.57
CA PRO A 125 0.34 -6.60 -0.78
C PRO A 125 0.57 -6.47 0.73
N GLY A 126 1.83 -6.59 1.19
CA GLY A 126 2.18 -6.44 2.60
C GLY A 126 1.84 -5.05 3.15
N ALA A 127 2.25 -4.00 2.45
CA ALA A 127 1.97 -2.61 2.81
C ALA A 127 0.46 -2.33 2.79
N LEU A 128 -0.24 -2.80 1.75
CA LEU A 128 -1.68 -2.60 1.62
C LEU A 128 -2.46 -3.30 2.73
N ALA A 129 -2.07 -4.50 3.16
CA ALA A 129 -2.68 -5.19 4.29
C ALA A 129 -2.55 -4.37 5.59
N VAL A 130 -1.38 -3.77 5.86
CA VAL A 130 -1.18 -2.86 7.00
C VAL A 130 -2.04 -1.61 6.87
N VAL A 131 -2.14 -1.02 5.69
CA VAL A 131 -3.01 0.14 5.43
C VAL A 131 -4.48 -0.21 5.70
N MET A 132 -4.97 -1.38 5.26
CA MET A 132 -6.33 -1.84 5.54
C MET A 132 -6.59 -1.98 7.05
N MET A 133 -5.62 -2.51 7.79
CA MET A 133 -5.73 -2.62 9.25
C MET A 133 -5.73 -1.25 9.93
N ALA A 134 -4.85 -0.34 9.51
CA ALA A 134 -4.62 0.93 10.18
C ALA A 134 -5.66 2.00 9.82
N ALA A 135 -5.98 2.17 8.54
CA ALA A 135 -6.87 3.23 8.07
C ALA A 135 -8.35 2.84 8.11
N PHE A 136 -8.65 1.55 7.92
CA PHE A 136 -10.03 1.03 7.88
C PHE A 136 -10.39 0.16 9.09
N GLY A 137 -9.45 -0.09 9.99
CA GLY A 137 -9.69 -0.85 11.23
C GLY A 137 -9.97 -2.33 11.00
N MET A 138 -9.54 -2.89 9.88
CA MET A 138 -9.76 -4.30 9.57
C MET A 138 -9.00 -5.22 10.53
N ARG A 139 -9.58 -6.39 10.84
CA ARG A 139 -8.87 -7.43 11.57
C ARG A 139 -7.77 -8.02 10.69
N ALA A 140 -6.65 -8.42 11.29
CA ALA A 140 -5.48 -8.94 10.59
C ALA A 140 -5.82 -10.02 9.56
N ILE A 141 -6.61 -11.04 9.96
CA ILE A 141 -7.01 -12.14 9.06
C ILE A 141 -7.90 -11.65 7.91
N ALA A 142 -8.80 -10.69 8.17
CA ALA A 142 -9.67 -10.13 7.13
C ALA A 142 -8.88 -9.25 6.14
N ALA A 143 -7.93 -8.45 6.64
CA ALA A 143 -7.04 -7.66 5.79
C ALA A 143 -6.15 -8.57 4.94
N ALA A 144 -5.53 -9.59 5.55
CA ALA A 144 -4.72 -10.57 4.84
C ALA A 144 -5.53 -11.28 3.75
N GLY A 145 -6.68 -11.85 4.07
CA GLY A 145 -7.53 -12.55 3.09
C GLY A 145 -8.02 -11.64 1.97
N LEU A 146 -8.46 -10.41 2.27
CA LEU A 146 -8.88 -9.45 1.25
C LEU A 146 -7.73 -9.13 0.29
N ILE A 147 -6.55 -8.84 0.82
CA ILE A 147 -5.42 -8.44 -0.02
C ILE A 147 -4.91 -9.61 -0.85
N THR A 148 -4.88 -10.83 -0.32
CA THR A 148 -4.56 -12.02 -1.12
C THR A 148 -5.55 -12.19 -2.28
N ILE A 149 -6.86 -12.08 -2.03
CA ILE A 149 -7.87 -12.17 -3.09
C ILE A 149 -7.69 -11.07 -4.14
N LEU A 150 -7.42 -9.83 -3.71
CA LEU A 150 -7.19 -8.72 -4.64
C LEU A 150 -5.92 -8.90 -5.47
N HIS A 151 -4.85 -9.44 -4.87
CA HIS A 151 -3.61 -9.74 -5.60
C HIS A 151 -3.84 -10.84 -6.64
N THR A 152 -4.46 -11.97 -6.26
CA THR A 152 -4.83 -13.02 -7.21
C THR A 152 -5.73 -12.51 -8.34
N ALA A 153 -6.65 -11.59 -8.04
CA ALA A 153 -7.48 -10.96 -9.07
C ALA A 153 -6.65 -10.08 -10.02
N LEU A 154 -5.62 -9.39 -9.51
CA LEU A 154 -4.69 -8.60 -10.32
C LEU A 154 -3.87 -9.51 -11.26
N GLU A 155 -3.25 -10.56 -10.74
CA GLU A 155 -2.51 -11.54 -11.54
C GLU A 155 -3.39 -12.17 -12.64
N THR A 156 -4.63 -12.53 -12.27
CA THR A 156 -5.63 -13.04 -13.21
C THR A 156 -5.94 -12.01 -14.30
N GLN A 157 -6.07 -10.71 -13.94
CA GLN A 157 -6.33 -9.63 -14.88
C GLN A 157 -5.12 -9.41 -15.82
N GLU A 158 -3.88 -9.52 -15.32
CA GLU A 158 -2.68 -9.41 -16.14
C GLU A 158 -2.58 -10.54 -17.16
N TYR A 159 -2.83 -11.79 -16.73
CA TYR A 159 -2.89 -12.94 -17.62
C TYR A 159 -3.92 -12.77 -18.75
N TYR A 160 -5.17 -12.39 -18.40
CA TYR A 160 -6.19 -12.16 -19.43
C TYR A 160 -5.94 -10.90 -20.26
N GLY A 161 -5.29 -9.89 -19.69
CA GLY A 161 -4.80 -8.74 -20.46
C GLY A 161 -3.83 -9.16 -21.57
N ASP A 162 -2.89 -10.03 -21.24
CA ASP A 162 -1.95 -10.57 -22.23
C ASP A 162 -2.66 -11.39 -23.32
N VAL A 163 -3.65 -12.21 -22.93
CA VAL A 163 -4.42 -13.05 -23.88
C VAL A 163 -5.32 -12.20 -24.80
N PHE A 164 -6.05 -11.22 -24.28
CA PHE A 164 -7.09 -10.51 -25.05
C PHE A 164 -6.64 -9.17 -25.59
N LEU A 165 -5.70 -8.49 -24.94
CA LEU A 165 -5.23 -7.15 -25.33
C LEU A 165 -3.81 -7.18 -25.90
N HIS A 166 -3.21 -8.39 -25.98
CA HIS A 166 -1.84 -8.59 -26.48
C HIS A 166 -0.81 -7.73 -25.71
N THR A 167 -1.00 -7.58 -24.40
CA THR A 167 0.00 -7.02 -23.51
C THR A 167 1.08 -8.07 -23.18
N HIS A 168 2.13 -7.69 -22.49
CA HIS A 168 3.25 -8.56 -22.14
C HIS A 168 3.65 -8.34 -20.67
N ASN A 169 2.72 -8.65 -19.75
CA ASN A 169 2.93 -8.49 -18.33
C ASN A 169 3.42 -9.78 -17.67
N VAL A 170 2.90 -10.93 -18.13
CA VAL A 170 3.21 -12.25 -17.55
C VAL A 170 4.29 -12.97 -18.34
N ARG A 171 5.37 -13.38 -17.67
CA ARG A 171 6.50 -14.13 -18.28
C ARG A 171 6.31 -15.65 -18.26
N GLY A 172 5.16 -16.11 -17.84
CA GLY A 172 4.78 -17.52 -17.79
C GLY A 172 4.30 -17.98 -16.40
N VAL A 173 3.89 -19.25 -16.30
CA VAL A 173 3.30 -19.80 -15.07
C VAL A 173 4.22 -19.68 -13.84
N ALA A 174 5.54 -19.85 -14.03
CA ALA A 174 6.51 -19.75 -12.93
C ALA A 174 6.57 -18.32 -12.36
N ASP A 175 6.42 -17.32 -13.21
CA ASP A 175 6.35 -15.90 -12.86
C ASP A 175 5.15 -15.65 -11.93
N THR A 176 3.94 -15.94 -12.41
CA THR A 176 2.70 -15.80 -11.61
C THR A 176 2.76 -16.56 -10.28
N VAL A 177 3.32 -17.78 -10.25
CA VAL A 177 3.46 -18.54 -8.99
C VAL A 177 4.41 -17.85 -8.02
N ASN A 178 5.53 -17.29 -8.51
CA ASN A 178 6.47 -16.54 -7.67
C ASN A 178 5.82 -15.26 -7.13
N ASP A 179 5.09 -14.53 -7.96
CA ASP A 179 4.42 -13.29 -7.56
C ASP A 179 3.39 -13.53 -6.47
N GLU A 180 2.59 -14.59 -6.58
CA GLU A 180 1.67 -15.02 -5.53
C GLU A 180 2.40 -15.43 -4.24
N LEU A 181 3.51 -16.14 -4.33
CA LEU A 181 4.32 -16.53 -3.16
C LEU A 181 4.92 -15.33 -2.46
N TYR A 182 5.51 -14.37 -3.20
CA TYR A 182 6.07 -13.15 -2.62
C TYR A 182 4.99 -12.24 -2.04
N ALA A 183 3.83 -12.15 -2.69
CA ALA A 183 2.67 -11.42 -2.17
C ALA A 183 2.19 -12.00 -0.83
N LEU A 184 2.00 -13.30 -0.75
CA LEU A 184 1.61 -13.99 0.47
C LEU A 184 2.65 -13.80 1.59
N LEU A 185 3.92 -13.95 1.26
CA LEU A 185 5.03 -13.73 2.20
C LEU A 185 5.05 -12.28 2.70
N GLY A 186 4.87 -11.31 1.81
CA GLY A 186 4.75 -9.89 2.15
C GLY A 186 3.60 -9.63 3.12
N VAL A 187 2.41 -10.12 2.83
CA VAL A 187 1.24 -10.00 3.72
C VAL A 187 1.54 -10.58 5.10
N ILE A 188 2.10 -11.80 5.19
CA ILE A 188 2.42 -12.46 6.46
C ILE A 188 3.43 -11.61 7.27
N VAL A 189 4.53 -11.21 6.65
CA VAL A 189 5.62 -10.47 7.32
C VAL A 189 5.13 -9.11 7.81
N TYR A 190 4.47 -8.33 6.95
CA TYR A 190 4.00 -6.99 7.29
C TYR A 190 2.93 -7.02 8.38
N VAL A 191 1.95 -7.91 8.28
CA VAL A 191 0.89 -8.08 9.29
C VAL A 191 1.50 -8.55 10.63
N PHE A 192 2.46 -9.48 10.61
CA PHE A 192 3.15 -9.93 11.81
C PHE A 192 3.91 -8.79 12.48
N ILE A 193 4.75 -8.04 11.74
CA ILE A 193 5.53 -6.93 12.27
C ILE A 193 4.60 -5.85 12.84
N PHE A 194 3.53 -5.50 12.12
CA PHE A 194 2.58 -4.47 12.55
C PHE A 194 1.84 -4.89 13.83
N THR A 195 1.30 -6.10 13.89
CA THR A 195 0.57 -6.61 15.06
C THR A 195 1.49 -6.74 16.28
N ARG A 196 2.72 -7.24 16.08
CA ARG A 196 3.74 -7.31 17.14
C ARG A 196 4.11 -5.92 17.67
N SER A 197 4.28 -4.93 16.80
CA SER A 197 4.58 -3.55 17.20
C SER A 197 3.49 -2.95 18.08
N LEU A 198 2.22 -3.18 17.75
CA LEU A 198 1.07 -2.76 18.54
C LEU A 198 1.03 -3.46 19.91
N TYR A 199 1.30 -4.76 19.95
CA TYR A 199 1.36 -5.52 21.19
C TYR A 199 2.45 -4.99 22.14
N LEU A 200 3.66 -4.75 21.63
CA LEU A 200 4.78 -4.25 22.43
C LEU A 200 4.51 -2.83 22.97
N ARG A 201 3.89 -1.95 22.16
CA ARG A 201 3.49 -0.61 22.61
C ARG A 201 2.44 -0.66 23.73
N ARG A 202 1.48 -1.58 23.67
CA ARG A 202 0.49 -1.79 24.73
C ARG A 202 1.13 -2.23 26.06
N ARG A 203 2.16 -3.07 26.02
CA ARG A 203 2.88 -3.50 27.23
C ARG A 203 3.70 -2.39 27.86
N ARG A 204 4.26 -1.47 27.05
CA ARG A 204 5.07 -0.34 27.52
C ARG A 204 4.25 0.85 27.99
N ALA A 205 2.95 0.94 27.69
CA ALA A 205 2.09 1.99 28.21
C ALA A 205 1.99 1.84 29.75
N PRO A 206 2.44 2.83 30.53
CA PRO A 206 2.45 2.71 31.99
C PRO A 206 1.03 2.52 32.51
N ARG A 207 0.86 1.67 33.52
CA ARG A 207 -0.39 1.47 34.29
C ARG A 207 -0.76 2.73 35.11
N ARG A 208 -0.76 3.92 34.52
CA ARG A 208 -1.02 5.21 35.18
C ARG A 208 -2.45 5.39 35.69
N TYR A 209 -3.38 4.52 35.33
CA TYR A 209 -4.80 4.70 35.69
C TYR A 209 -5.30 3.93 36.92
N ALA A 210 -4.46 3.16 37.59
CA ALA A 210 -4.88 2.38 38.76
C ALA A 210 -4.78 3.15 40.11
N ARG A 211 -4.13 4.33 40.14
CA ARG A 211 -3.86 5.05 41.41
C ARG A 211 -4.81 6.22 41.73
N SER A 212 -5.76 6.55 40.86
CA SER A 212 -6.67 7.69 41.14
C SER A 212 -8.06 7.31 41.71
N ARG A 213 -8.26 6.05 42.09
CA ARG A 213 -9.54 5.60 42.69
C ARG A 213 -9.42 5.13 44.16
N SER A 214 -8.31 5.37 44.80
CA SER A 214 -8.12 5.04 46.25
C SER A 214 -7.69 6.28 47.04
N GLY A 215 -8.33 7.42 46.79
CA GLY A 215 -8.23 8.63 47.57
C GLY A 215 -9.62 9.27 47.69
#